data_d4a89d0023d42888a3ede99cc5b29f65
#
_entry.id   d4a89d0023d42888a3ede99cc5b29f65
#
_cell.length_a   1.000
_cell.length_b   1.000
_cell.length_c   1.000
_cell.angle_alpha   90.00
_cell.angle_beta   90.00
_cell.angle_gamma   90.00
#
_symmetry.space_group_name_H-M   'P 1'
#
loop_
_entity.id
_entity.type
_entity.pdbx_description
1 polymer ?
#
loop_
_entity_poly.entity_id
_entity_poly.type
_entity_poly.pdbx_seq_one_letter_code
_entity_poly.pdbx_strand_id
1 'polypeptide(L)'
;MMNTILELINVEKGFGEGVRRNPVLSDISLDVEEGEFIAILGFSGAGKTTLMSMLAGLEKPDGGDILFRGETVEGPSPKRGIVFQNYALMPWLSVEANVRLAVDAVHQHKPAKERAALVDWYVAMVGLKHARDRKPSELSGGMRQRVSVARALAMQPDLLLLDEPLSALDALTRAKLQDELADISQKEKKTIILVTNDVDEAILLADRIVPLTPGPNATFGPSFDVNIARPRERAAMNSDPDFIRLRASITEYLMDVGVSAKPETSRVEALPNVVPISLKSTSKPLPAAYREKAQSAIESGYVEFSNVTKIYPTPKGPLTVVDGFDLKMKKGEFISVIGHSGCGKSTVLSMAAGLNPINAGGIILDGREISGAGPDRAVVFQAPSLMPWLTARENVALGVDRVYPKASPAERRDIVEYYLERVGLGDAMHRPAADMSNGMKQRVGIARAFALSPKLLLLDEPFGMLDSLTRWELQEVLMEVWSRTKVTAICVSHDVDEAILLADRVVMMSNGPNARIGNIMEVDLPRPRSRKALLDHPDYYAYREELLEFLEAYEGGASPAEEQLAAIRQKRDQRISRQTCNKRVAAE
;
A
#
# COMPACT_ATOMS: atom_id res chain seq x y z
N MET A 1 34.97 17.25 -14.00
CA MET A 1 33.85 18.06 -13.47
C MET A 1 32.60 17.37 -13.97
N MET A 2 31.75 16.87 -13.08
CA MET A 2 30.45 16.36 -13.47
C MET A 2 29.63 17.52 -14.02
N ASN A 3 28.84 17.27 -15.06
CA ASN A 3 28.14 18.31 -15.80
C ASN A 3 26.71 18.41 -15.27
N THR A 4 26.35 19.52 -14.62
CA THR A 4 24.99 19.74 -14.13
C THR A 4 24.03 19.86 -15.32
N ILE A 5 23.00 19.01 -15.35
CA ILE A 5 22.00 18.99 -16.43
C ILE A 5 20.76 19.81 -16.06
N LEU A 6 20.41 19.87 -14.76
CA LEU A 6 19.25 20.58 -14.26
C LEU A 6 19.61 21.31 -12.96
N GLU A 7 19.25 22.57 -12.85
CA GLU A 7 19.44 23.40 -11.67
C GLU A 7 18.13 24.07 -11.29
N LEU A 8 17.75 23.97 -10.03
CA LEU A 8 16.65 24.70 -9.43
C LEU A 8 17.23 25.69 -8.44
N ILE A 9 16.85 26.96 -8.55
CA ILE A 9 17.38 28.05 -7.74
C ILE A 9 16.22 28.78 -7.07
N ASN A 10 16.01 28.54 -5.78
CA ASN A 10 14.99 29.16 -4.93
C ASN A 10 13.59 29.17 -5.59
N VAL A 11 13.19 28.04 -6.16
CA VAL A 11 11.94 27.93 -6.92
C VAL A 11 10.74 27.97 -5.98
N GLU A 12 9.75 28.81 -6.32
CA GLU A 12 8.51 28.99 -5.59
C GLU A 12 7.30 28.74 -6.48
N LYS A 13 6.22 28.16 -5.90
CA LYS A 13 4.94 28.00 -6.58
C LYS A 13 3.77 28.04 -5.61
N GLY A 14 2.71 28.78 -6.00
CA GLY A 14 1.41 28.79 -5.33
C GLY A 14 0.28 28.89 -6.34
N PHE A 15 -0.95 28.60 -5.90
CA PHE A 15 -2.15 28.68 -6.72
C PHE A 15 -3.18 29.62 -6.10
N GLY A 16 -3.95 30.33 -6.92
CA GLY A 16 -4.91 31.33 -6.51
C GLY A 16 -4.33 32.75 -6.53
N GLU A 17 -5.16 33.75 -6.23
CA GLU A 17 -4.81 35.17 -6.27
C GLU A 17 -5.01 35.86 -4.92
N GLY A 18 -4.14 36.83 -4.63
CA GLY A 18 -4.22 37.71 -3.45
C GLY A 18 -4.27 36.95 -2.12
N VAL A 19 -5.22 37.28 -1.24
CA VAL A 19 -5.38 36.68 0.09
C VAL A 19 -5.77 35.18 0.03
N ARG A 20 -6.24 34.69 -1.12
CA ARG A 20 -6.58 33.28 -1.37
C ARG A 20 -5.47 32.48 -2.04
N ARG A 21 -4.30 33.07 -2.19
CA ARG A 21 -3.13 32.35 -2.70
C ARG A 21 -2.75 31.23 -1.73
N ASN A 22 -2.76 30.00 -2.21
CA ASN A 22 -2.31 28.82 -1.48
C ASN A 22 -0.87 28.49 -1.91
N PRO A 23 0.15 28.79 -1.10
CA PRO A 23 1.53 28.44 -1.42
C PRO A 23 1.70 26.92 -1.34
N VAL A 24 2.35 26.33 -2.35
CA VAL A 24 2.57 24.90 -2.46
C VAL A 24 4.04 24.55 -2.23
N LEU A 25 4.93 25.22 -2.94
CA LEU A 25 6.37 25.02 -2.88
C LEU A 25 7.06 26.35 -2.55
N SER A 26 8.08 26.28 -1.70
CA SER A 26 8.88 27.45 -1.29
C SER A 26 10.34 27.07 -1.17
N ASP A 27 11.24 27.91 -1.68
CA ASP A 27 12.69 27.77 -1.57
C ASP A 27 13.22 26.39 -2.02
N ILE A 28 12.77 25.94 -3.19
CA ILE A 28 13.19 24.67 -3.79
C ILE A 28 14.48 24.88 -4.55
N SER A 29 15.58 24.31 -4.05
CA SER A 29 16.90 24.38 -4.69
C SER A 29 17.51 22.99 -4.81
N LEU A 30 17.96 22.60 -6.02
CA LEU A 30 18.50 21.29 -6.32
C LEU A 30 19.37 21.33 -7.57
N ASP A 31 20.55 20.71 -7.49
CA ASP A 31 21.42 20.46 -8.63
C ASP A 31 21.37 18.98 -8.99
N VAL A 32 21.22 18.67 -10.27
CA VAL A 32 21.15 17.31 -10.82
C VAL A 32 22.27 17.11 -11.82
N GLU A 33 23.07 16.08 -11.62
CA GLU A 33 24.18 15.74 -12.51
C GLU A 33 23.73 14.90 -13.71
N GLU A 34 24.44 14.99 -14.84
CA GLU A 34 24.13 14.19 -16.01
C GLU A 34 24.37 12.71 -15.74
N GLY A 35 23.34 11.88 -15.97
CA GLY A 35 23.35 10.45 -15.69
C GLY A 35 22.98 10.06 -14.25
N GLU A 36 22.68 11.05 -13.39
CA GLU A 36 22.24 10.80 -12.02
C GLU A 36 20.79 10.33 -11.96
N PHE A 37 20.50 9.38 -11.07
CA PHE A 37 19.14 8.96 -10.73
C PHE A 37 18.75 9.51 -9.36
N ILE A 38 17.87 10.52 -9.32
CA ILE A 38 17.36 11.10 -8.08
C ILE A 38 15.95 10.59 -7.79
N ALA A 39 15.70 10.21 -6.52
CA ALA A 39 14.35 9.95 -6.03
C ALA A 39 13.89 11.10 -5.12
N ILE A 40 12.71 11.66 -5.39
CA ILE A 40 12.03 12.64 -4.55
C ILE A 40 10.95 11.91 -3.76
N LEU A 41 11.16 11.79 -2.45
CA LEU A 41 10.16 11.26 -1.51
C LEU A 41 9.31 12.40 -0.95
N GLY A 42 8.01 12.18 -0.69
CA GLY A 42 7.24 13.23 -0.04
C GLY A 42 5.78 12.87 0.21
N PHE A 43 5.16 13.71 1.03
CA PHE A 43 3.79 13.57 1.50
C PHE A 43 2.76 13.77 0.39
N SER A 44 1.56 13.18 0.55
CA SER A 44 0.44 13.50 -0.33
C SER A 44 0.08 14.98 -0.20
N GLY A 45 -0.07 15.67 -1.33
CA GLY A 45 -0.33 17.10 -1.33
C GLY A 45 0.88 18.01 -1.07
N ALA A 46 2.09 17.47 -0.93
CA ALA A 46 3.32 18.26 -0.78
C ALA A 46 3.77 19.02 -2.05
N GLY A 47 3.04 18.88 -3.16
CA GLY A 47 3.40 19.57 -4.40
C GLY A 47 4.32 18.81 -5.35
N LYS A 48 4.52 17.49 -5.16
CA LYS A 48 5.37 16.63 -6.02
C LYS A 48 5.01 16.73 -7.51
N THR A 49 3.73 16.54 -7.85
CA THR A 49 3.24 16.67 -9.24
C THR A 49 3.40 18.11 -9.78
N THR A 50 3.23 19.12 -8.93
CA THR A 50 3.49 20.52 -9.30
C THR A 50 4.97 20.72 -9.65
N LEU A 51 5.87 20.21 -8.83
CA LEU A 51 7.31 20.25 -9.11
C LEU A 51 7.63 19.55 -10.43
N MET A 52 7.12 18.32 -10.64
CA MET A 52 7.33 17.58 -11.89
C MET A 52 6.79 18.32 -13.11
N SER A 53 5.66 18.99 -12.97
CA SER A 53 5.08 19.82 -14.05
C SER A 53 5.96 21.02 -14.39
N MET A 54 6.57 21.66 -13.40
CA MET A 54 7.52 22.75 -13.62
C MET A 54 8.81 22.27 -14.28
N LEU A 55 9.37 21.13 -13.84
CA LEU A 55 10.56 20.52 -14.46
C LEU A 55 10.31 20.13 -15.92
N ALA A 56 9.11 19.67 -16.24
CA ALA A 56 8.70 19.38 -17.62
C ALA A 56 8.47 20.64 -18.47
N GLY A 57 8.34 21.81 -17.84
CA GLY A 57 7.99 23.07 -18.47
C GLY A 57 6.50 23.24 -18.79
N LEU A 58 5.63 22.46 -18.14
CA LEU A 58 4.17 22.54 -18.28
C LEU A 58 3.58 23.64 -17.39
N GLU A 59 4.25 23.93 -16.28
CA GLU A 59 3.93 25.01 -15.34
C GLU A 59 5.15 25.93 -15.18
N LYS A 60 4.92 27.23 -14.98
CA LYS A 60 5.99 28.19 -14.69
C LYS A 60 6.11 28.38 -13.18
N PRO A 61 7.32 28.52 -12.64
CA PRO A 61 7.50 28.95 -11.27
C PRO A 61 6.98 30.40 -11.08
N ASP A 62 6.57 30.73 -9.85
CA ASP A 62 6.16 32.09 -9.48
C ASP A 62 7.36 32.91 -9.02
N GLY A 63 8.43 32.26 -8.56
CA GLY A 63 9.72 32.83 -8.17
C GLY A 63 10.85 31.83 -8.36
N GLY A 64 12.09 32.33 -8.41
CA GLY A 64 13.28 31.53 -8.71
C GLY A 64 13.38 31.08 -10.16
N ASP A 65 14.40 30.28 -10.46
CA ASP A 65 14.73 29.86 -11.82
C ASP A 65 14.90 28.34 -11.91
N ILE A 66 14.51 27.77 -13.04
CA ILE A 66 14.77 26.37 -13.43
C ILE A 66 15.62 26.39 -14.70
N LEU A 67 16.84 25.90 -14.61
CA LEU A 67 17.79 25.85 -15.73
C LEU A 67 17.97 24.40 -16.18
N PHE A 68 17.84 24.15 -17.47
CA PHE A 68 18.14 22.87 -18.11
C PHE A 68 19.31 23.06 -19.07
N ARG A 69 20.44 22.40 -18.80
CA ARG A 69 21.72 22.61 -19.52
C ARG A 69 22.15 24.10 -19.56
N GLY A 70 21.91 24.83 -18.46
CA GLY A 70 22.21 26.24 -18.34
C GLY A 70 21.23 27.19 -19.02
N GLU A 71 20.17 26.68 -19.65
CA GLU A 71 19.12 27.49 -20.29
C GLU A 71 17.83 27.48 -19.46
N THR A 72 17.17 28.62 -19.28
CA THR A 72 15.91 28.72 -18.54
C THR A 72 14.81 27.88 -19.20
N VAL A 73 14.07 27.14 -18.39
CA VAL A 73 12.94 26.31 -18.83
C VAL A 73 11.73 27.19 -19.11
N GLU A 74 11.52 27.56 -20.38
CA GLU A 74 10.37 28.40 -20.78
C GLU A 74 9.10 27.61 -21.14
N GLY A 75 9.24 26.33 -21.50
CA GLY A 75 8.11 25.49 -21.93
C GLY A 75 8.49 24.01 -22.11
N PRO A 76 7.54 23.16 -22.52
CA PRO A 76 7.79 21.74 -22.73
C PRO A 76 8.78 21.49 -23.87
N SER A 77 9.60 20.44 -23.70
CA SER A 77 10.63 20.05 -24.69
C SER A 77 10.72 18.53 -24.79
N PRO A 78 10.96 17.97 -25.99
CA PRO A 78 11.18 16.55 -26.14
C PRO A 78 12.44 16.03 -25.42
N LYS A 79 13.37 16.91 -25.06
CA LYS A 79 14.56 16.58 -24.27
C LYS A 79 14.21 16.23 -22.80
N ARG A 80 13.02 16.57 -22.33
CA ARG A 80 12.50 16.30 -21.00
C ARG A 80 11.23 15.45 -21.11
N GLY A 81 11.38 14.14 -21.04
CA GLY A 81 10.27 13.20 -21.07
C GLY A 81 9.58 13.11 -19.73
N ILE A 82 8.25 13.07 -19.71
CA ILE A 82 7.47 12.89 -18.48
C ILE A 82 6.51 11.71 -18.56
N VAL A 83 6.46 10.93 -17.49
CA VAL A 83 5.48 9.86 -17.25
C VAL A 83 4.58 10.32 -16.11
N PHE A 84 3.32 10.53 -16.39
CA PHE A 84 2.31 10.98 -15.42
C PHE A 84 1.72 9.82 -14.61
N GLN A 85 1.29 10.10 -13.40
CA GLN A 85 0.60 9.16 -12.51
C GLN A 85 -0.66 8.53 -13.15
N ASN A 86 -1.41 9.30 -13.93
CA ASN A 86 -2.65 8.89 -14.61
C ASN A 86 -2.43 8.32 -16.01
N TYR A 87 -1.21 7.89 -16.35
CA TYR A 87 -0.77 7.31 -17.63
C TYR A 87 -0.84 8.27 -18.84
N ALA A 88 -1.79 9.21 -18.88
CA ALA A 88 -2.02 10.19 -19.96
C ALA A 88 -2.02 9.57 -21.38
N LEU A 89 -2.53 8.33 -21.53
CA LEU A 89 -2.65 7.67 -22.84
C LEU A 89 -3.85 8.20 -23.62
N MET A 90 -3.72 8.25 -24.95
CA MET A 90 -4.83 8.56 -25.83
C MET A 90 -5.79 7.36 -25.88
N PRO A 91 -7.00 7.45 -25.31
CA PRO A 91 -7.88 6.29 -25.10
C PRO A 91 -8.39 5.65 -26.40
N TRP A 92 -8.39 6.38 -27.50
CA TRP A 92 -8.80 5.91 -28.82
C TRP A 92 -7.69 5.27 -29.65
N LEU A 93 -6.42 5.38 -29.22
CA LEU A 93 -5.25 4.82 -29.90
C LEU A 93 -4.86 3.47 -29.28
N SER A 94 -4.30 2.58 -30.13
CA SER A 94 -3.71 1.33 -29.65
C SER A 94 -2.39 1.57 -28.90
N VAL A 95 -1.82 0.51 -28.31
CA VAL A 95 -0.47 0.54 -27.70
C VAL A 95 0.55 1.07 -28.69
N GLU A 96 0.62 0.47 -29.89
CA GLU A 96 1.52 0.89 -30.96
C GLU A 96 1.32 2.36 -31.32
N ALA A 97 0.07 2.77 -31.55
CA ALA A 97 -0.24 4.14 -31.98
C ALA A 97 0.08 5.19 -30.90
N ASN A 98 -0.06 4.86 -29.60
CA ASN A 98 0.36 5.72 -28.51
C ASN A 98 1.90 5.94 -28.48
N VAL A 99 2.70 4.89 -28.75
CA VAL A 99 4.16 4.99 -28.82
C VAL A 99 4.57 5.71 -30.12
N ARG A 100 3.88 5.42 -31.22
CA ARG A 100 4.12 6.05 -32.53
C ARG A 100 3.98 7.57 -32.50
N LEU A 101 3.03 8.12 -31.72
CA LEU A 101 2.89 9.57 -31.54
C LEU A 101 4.20 10.23 -31.12
N ALA A 102 4.91 9.63 -30.15
CA ALA A 102 6.18 10.15 -29.66
C ALA A 102 7.29 10.03 -30.69
N VAL A 103 7.41 8.84 -31.34
CA VAL A 103 8.40 8.59 -32.38
C VAL A 103 8.20 9.54 -33.58
N ASP A 104 6.95 9.72 -34.03
CA ASP A 104 6.66 10.58 -35.17
C ASP A 104 6.86 12.07 -34.85
N ALA A 105 6.65 12.48 -33.60
CA ALA A 105 6.87 13.87 -33.19
C ALA A 105 8.37 14.25 -33.19
N VAL A 106 9.24 13.34 -32.73
CA VAL A 106 10.67 13.65 -32.50
C VAL A 106 11.56 13.20 -33.66
N HIS A 107 11.25 12.08 -34.32
CA HIS A 107 12.08 11.46 -35.34
C HIS A 107 11.57 11.70 -36.78
N GLN A 108 11.02 12.89 -37.05
CA GLN A 108 10.50 13.26 -38.38
C GLN A 108 11.55 13.15 -39.52
N HIS A 109 12.82 13.35 -39.17
CA HIS A 109 13.96 13.22 -40.08
C HIS A 109 14.27 11.79 -40.53
N LYS A 110 13.74 10.77 -39.82
CA LYS A 110 13.96 9.35 -40.13
C LYS A 110 12.91 8.81 -41.13
N PRO A 111 13.30 7.90 -42.04
CA PRO A 111 12.36 7.21 -42.92
C PRO A 111 11.25 6.50 -42.14
N ALA A 112 10.06 6.37 -42.74
CA ALA A 112 8.91 5.71 -42.12
C ALA A 112 9.21 4.27 -41.62
N LYS A 113 10.05 3.53 -42.37
CA LYS A 113 10.48 2.17 -42.02
C LYS A 113 11.30 2.15 -40.71
N GLU A 114 12.20 3.10 -40.54
CA GLU A 114 13.02 3.22 -39.30
C GLU A 114 12.18 3.65 -38.10
N ARG A 115 11.23 4.58 -38.30
CA ARG A 115 10.29 5.00 -37.26
C ARG A 115 9.41 3.81 -36.82
N ALA A 116 8.94 2.98 -37.78
CA ALA A 116 8.20 1.77 -37.45
C ALA A 116 9.05 0.79 -36.63
N ALA A 117 10.32 0.60 -36.98
CA ALA A 117 11.24 -0.25 -36.24
C ALA A 117 11.50 0.25 -34.81
N LEU A 118 11.60 1.58 -34.61
CA LEU A 118 11.70 2.18 -33.28
C LEU A 118 10.46 1.90 -32.43
N VAL A 119 9.27 2.07 -33.01
CA VAL A 119 8.00 1.75 -32.30
C VAL A 119 7.99 0.29 -31.88
N ASP A 120 8.33 -0.63 -32.79
CA ASP A 120 8.39 -2.07 -32.52
C ASP A 120 9.39 -2.38 -31.38
N TRP A 121 10.53 -1.70 -31.37
CA TRP A 121 11.56 -1.86 -30.35
C TRP A 121 11.07 -1.42 -28.97
N TYR A 122 10.47 -0.21 -28.84
CA TYR A 122 9.97 0.29 -27.56
C TYR A 122 8.79 -0.54 -27.03
N VAL A 123 7.87 -0.97 -27.91
CA VAL A 123 6.76 -1.87 -27.51
C VAL A 123 7.29 -3.23 -27.04
N ALA A 124 8.36 -3.72 -27.69
CA ALA A 124 9.00 -4.96 -27.29
C ALA A 124 9.74 -4.86 -25.96
N MET A 125 10.47 -3.76 -25.76
CA MET A 125 11.25 -3.48 -24.56
C MET A 125 10.39 -3.55 -23.30
N VAL A 126 9.18 -3.00 -23.34
CA VAL A 126 8.23 -3.06 -22.20
C VAL A 126 7.37 -4.34 -22.18
N GLY A 127 7.70 -5.36 -22.99
CA GLY A 127 7.03 -6.67 -22.99
C GLY A 127 5.60 -6.68 -23.53
N LEU A 128 5.19 -5.67 -24.33
CA LEU A 128 3.81 -5.49 -24.80
C LEU A 128 3.56 -5.90 -26.26
N LYS A 129 4.44 -6.68 -26.89
CA LYS A 129 4.22 -7.18 -28.26
C LYS A 129 2.88 -7.89 -28.44
N HIS A 130 2.46 -8.67 -27.44
CA HIS A 130 1.21 -9.44 -27.46
C HIS A 130 -0.06 -8.59 -27.36
N ALA A 131 0.08 -7.32 -26.96
CA ALA A 131 -1.02 -6.38 -26.75
C ALA A 131 -0.94 -5.15 -27.69
N ARG A 132 -0.09 -5.22 -28.73
CA ARG A 132 0.24 -4.12 -29.65
C ARG A 132 -0.98 -3.35 -30.16
N ASP A 133 -2.02 -4.07 -30.56
CA ASP A 133 -3.21 -3.52 -31.21
C ASP A 133 -4.33 -3.18 -30.22
N ARG A 134 -4.16 -3.48 -28.92
CA ARG A 134 -5.16 -3.21 -27.88
C ARG A 134 -5.19 -1.73 -27.52
N LYS A 135 -6.39 -1.24 -27.16
CA LYS A 135 -6.62 0.12 -26.65
C LYS A 135 -6.43 0.17 -25.13
N PRO A 136 -6.19 1.34 -24.54
CA PRO A 136 -6.02 1.51 -23.09
C PRO A 136 -7.14 0.92 -22.23
N SER A 137 -8.40 0.93 -22.71
CA SER A 137 -9.54 0.31 -22.02
C SER A 137 -9.47 -1.22 -21.91
N GLU A 138 -8.67 -1.87 -22.77
CA GLU A 138 -8.49 -3.32 -22.83
C GLU A 138 -7.22 -3.79 -22.10
N LEU A 139 -6.50 -2.84 -21.47
CA LEU A 139 -5.24 -3.07 -20.77
C LEU A 139 -5.42 -3.03 -19.26
N SER A 140 -4.64 -3.84 -18.54
CA SER A 140 -4.49 -3.70 -17.09
C SER A 140 -3.78 -2.39 -16.73
N GLY A 141 -3.86 -1.97 -15.45
CA GLY A 141 -3.15 -0.79 -14.95
C GLY A 141 -1.65 -0.83 -15.27
N GLY A 142 -1.01 -1.95 -14.97
CA GLY A 142 0.41 -2.16 -15.27
C GLY A 142 0.77 -2.13 -16.76
N MET A 143 -0.10 -2.67 -17.62
CA MET A 143 0.12 -2.57 -19.07
C MET A 143 0.02 -1.11 -19.54
N ARG A 144 -0.97 -0.34 -19.05
CA ARG A 144 -1.09 1.10 -19.37
C ARG A 144 0.15 1.87 -18.95
N GLN A 145 0.67 1.58 -17.74
CA GLN A 145 1.89 2.21 -17.24
C GLN A 145 3.08 1.94 -18.15
N ARG A 146 3.29 0.68 -18.56
CA ARG A 146 4.37 0.32 -19.48
C ARG A 146 4.27 1.04 -20.83
N VAL A 147 3.05 1.22 -21.35
CA VAL A 147 2.85 2.02 -22.57
C VAL A 147 3.27 3.47 -22.36
N SER A 148 2.94 4.06 -21.21
CA SER A 148 3.34 5.43 -20.87
C SER A 148 4.85 5.59 -20.77
N VAL A 149 5.54 4.64 -20.13
CA VAL A 149 7.01 4.59 -20.07
C VAL A 149 7.62 4.43 -21.46
N ALA A 150 7.13 3.47 -22.27
CA ALA A 150 7.60 3.27 -23.65
C ALA A 150 7.45 4.54 -24.49
N ARG A 151 6.33 5.25 -24.37
CA ARG A 151 6.07 6.52 -25.06
C ARG A 151 7.05 7.61 -24.65
N ALA A 152 7.33 7.76 -23.35
CA ALA A 152 8.28 8.75 -22.86
C ALA A 152 9.71 8.46 -23.33
N LEU A 153 10.15 7.20 -23.26
CA LEU A 153 11.47 6.77 -23.73
C LEU A 153 11.63 6.87 -25.25
N ALA A 154 10.53 6.69 -25.99
CA ALA A 154 10.54 6.80 -27.47
C ALA A 154 10.88 8.21 -27.96
N MET A 155 10.78 9.23 -27.12
CA MET A 155 11.27 10.57 -27.42
C MET A 155 12.79 10.71 -27.29
N GLN A 156 13.48 9.71 -26.72
CA GLN A 156 14.91 9.75 -26.39
C GLN A 156 15.32 10.99 -25.58
N PRO A 157 14.64 11.26 -24.45
CA PRO A 157 14.91 12.46 -23.67
C PRO A 157 16.29 12.40 -22.99
N ASP A 158 16.87 13.56 -22.72
CA ASP A 158 18.08 13.70 -21.90
C ASP A 158 17.74 13.55 -20.40
N LEU A 159 16.54 14.02 -20.00
CA LEU A 159 16.00 13.94 -18.64
C LEU A 159 14.64 13.22 -18.67
N LEU A 160 14.50 12.15 -17.89
CA LEU A 160 13.25 11.40 -17.72
C LEU A 160 12.64 11.72 -16.35
N LEU A 161 11.43 12.24 -16.36
CA LEU A 161 10.64 12.59 -15.19
C LEU A 161 9.56 11.53 -14.97
N LEU A 162 9.53 10.93 -13.77
CA LEU A 162 8.62 9.82 -13.43
C LEU A 162 7.78 10.22 -12.20
N ASP A 163 6.50 10.52 -12.41
CA ASP A 163 5.58 10.92 -11.33
C ASP A 163 4.77 9.71 -10.84
N GLU A 164 5.19 9.11 -9.72
CA GLU A 164 4.61 7.92 -9.09
C GLU A 164 4.31 6.77 -10.08
N PRO A 165 5.27 6.39 -10.95
CA PRO A 165 5.00 5.49 -12.07
C PRO A 165 4.66 4.05 -11.63
N LEU A 166 4.91 3.68 -10.37
CA LEU A 166 4.81 2.32 -9.88
C LEU A 166 3.71 2.13 -8.82
N SER A 167 3.04 3.22 -8.41
CA SER A 167 2.09 3.23 -7.29
C SER A 167 0.84 2.36 -7.51
N ALA A 168 0.36 2.24 -8.75
CA ALA A 168 -0.87 1.50 -9.09
C ALA A 168 -0.62 0.07 -9.59
N LEU A 169 0.60 -0.46 -9.39
CA LEU A 169 1.00 -1.77 -9.90
C LEU A 169 0.95 -2.84 -8.80
N ASP A 170 0.58 -4.06 -9.20
CA ASP A 170 0.80 -5.24 -8.37
C ASP A 170 2.30 -5.49 -8.15
N ALA A 171 2.65 -6.22 -7.10
CA ALA A 171 4.03 -6.40 -6.67
C ALA A 171 4.95 -6.96 -7.78
N LEU A 172 4.47 -7.96 -8.54
CA LEU A 172 5.25 -8.59 -9.61
C LEU A 172 5.50 -7.64 -10.79
N THR A 173 4.44 -6.93 -11.22
CA THR A 173 4.55 -5.95 -12.30
C THR A 173 5.44 -4.77 -11.89
N ARG A 174 5.35 -4.35 -10.63
CA ARG A 174 6.20 -3.30 -10.05
C ARG A 174 7.66 -3.73 -10.07
N ALA A 175 7.98 -4.92 -9.57
CA ALA A 175 9.33 -5.47 -9.54
C ALA A 175 9.98 -5.47 -10.94
N LYS A 176 9.28 -6.00 -11.94
CA LYS A 176 9.77 -6.03 -13.34
C LYS A 176 10.05 -4.64 -13.90
N LEU A 177 9.15 -3.68 -13.63
CA LEU A 177 9.34 -2.32 -14.14
C LEU A 177 10.48 -1.58 -13.41
N GLN A 178 10.69 -1.87 -12.12
CA GLN A 178 11.84 -1.37 -11.37
C GLN A 178 13.16 -1.89 -11.99
N ASP A 179 13.23 -3.19 -12.33
CA ASP A 179 14.41 -3.77 -12.98
C ASP A 179 14.64 -3.15 -14.37
N GLU A 180 13.58 -2.96 -15.15
CA GLU A 180 13.65 -2.27 -16.45
C GLU A 180 14.18 -0.83 -16.32
N LEU A 181 13.69 -0.08 -15.31
CA LEU A 181 14.15 1.30 -15.07
C LEU A 181 15.61 1.35 -14.58
N ALA A 182 16.01 0.42 -13.71
CA ALA A 182 17.39 0.29 -13.26
C ALA A 182 18.34 -0.02 -14.43
N ASP A 183 17.93 -0.94 -15.31
CA ASP A 183 18.66 -1.30 -16.52
C ASP A 183 18.80 -0.14 -17.51
N ILE A 184 17.73 0.63 -17.74
CA ILE A 184 17.75 1.82 -18.60
C ILE A 184 18.71 2.87 -18.04
N SER A 185 18.62 3.16 -16.72
CA SER A 185 19.51 4.11 -16.07
C SER A 185 20.98 3.73 -16.24
N GLN A 186 21.32 2.44 -15.99
CA GLN A 186 22.72 1.99 -16.03
C GLN A 186 23.27 1.88 -17.46
N LYS A 187 22.50 1.32 -18.39
CA LYS A 187 22.97 1.04 -19.76
C LYS A 187 23.02 2.30 -20.61
N GLU A 188 22.04 3.18 -20.47
CA GLU A 188 21.93 4.39 -21.29
C GLU A 188 22.46 5.66 -20.57
N LYS A 189 22.87 5.55 -19.31
CA LYS A 189 23.30 6.66 -18.45
C LYS A 189 22.31 7.84 -18.51
N LYS A 190 21.01 7.53 -18.47
CA LYS A 190 19.94 8.52 -18.50
C LYS A 190 19.83 9.23 -17.16
N THR A 191 19.67 10.54 -17.19
CA THR A 191 19.30 11.31 -15.99
C THR A 191 17.81 11.05 -15.69
N ILE A 192 17.49 10.63 -14.48
CA ILE A 192 16.13 10.27 -14.08
C ILE A 192 15.78 10.98 -12.77
N ILE A 193 14.60 11.61 -12.73
CA ILE A 193 13.99 12.08 -11.49
C ILE A 193 12.71 11.28 -11.26
N LEU A 194 12.70 10.51 -10.19
CA LEU A 194 11.57 9.68 -9.77
C LEU A 194 10.88 10.32 -8.57
N VAL A 195 9.60 10.60 -8.67
CA VAL A 195 8.76 10.88 -7.50
C VAL A 195 8.13 9.56 -7.05
N THR A 196 8.34 9.23 -5.79
CA THR A 196 7.74 8.04 -5.17
C THR A 196 7.39 8.30 -3.70
N ASN A 197 6.52 7.46 -3.15
CA ASN A 197 6.19 7.44 -1.72
C ASN A 197 6.81 6.21 -1.03
N ASP A 198 7.55 5.39 -1.76
CA ASP A 198 8.13 4.12 -1.28
C ASP A 198 9.64 4.29 -1.04
N VAL A 199 10.05 4.15 0.23
CA VAL A 199 11.46 4.30 0.65
C VAL A 199 12.32 3.20 0.06
N ASP A 200 11.83 1.95 0.03
CA ASP A 200 12.57 0.80 -0.50
C ASP A 200 12.80 0.95 -2.01
N GLU A 201 11.78 1.46 -2.74
CA GLU A 201 11.89 1.78 -4.16
C GLU A 201 12.93 2.87 -4.42
N ALA A 202 12.91 3.95 -3.62
CA ALA A 202 13.87 5.03 -3.74
C ALA A 202 15.30 4.53 -3.52
N ILE A 203 15.55 3.71 -2.49
CA ILE A 203 16.88 3.15 -2.22
C ILE A 203 17.30 2.15 -3.32
N LEU A 204 16.37 1.36 -3.84
CA LEU A 204 16.65 0.39 -4.90
C LEU A 204 17.16 1.07 -6.19
N LEU A 205 16.53 2.18 -6.58
CA LEU A 205 16.71 2.80 -7.89
C LEU A 205 17.66 3.99 -7.91
N ALA A 206 17.60 4.86 -6.89
CA ALA A 206 18.26 6.15 -6.94
C ALA A 206 19.73 6.12 -6.50
N ASP A 207 20.51 7.10 -6.96
CA ASP A 207 21.84 7.40 -6.46
C ASP A 207 21.76 8.39 -5.29
N ARG A 208 20.72 9.23 -5.28
CA ARG A 208 20.45 10.22 -4.24
C ARG A 208 18.94 10.35 -3.99
N ILE A 209 18.57 10.50 -2.71
CA ILE A 209 17.17 10.62 -2.27
C ILE A 209 16.99 11.96 -1.59
N VAL A 210 15.98 12.73 -2.03
CA VAL A 210 15.67 14.07 -1.50
C VAL A 210 14.22 14.08 -1.03
N PRO A 211 13.97 14.13 0.28
CA PRO A 211 12.61 14.27 0.80
C PRO A 211 12.04 15.66 0.55
N LEU A 212 10.75 15.74 0.25
CA LEU A 212 9.97 16.97 0.21
C LEU A 212 9.09 17.06 1.47
N THR A 213 9.18 18.16 2.20
CA THR A 213 8.42 18.37 3.45
C THR A 213 6.90 18.44 3.20
N PRO A 214 6.06 18.26 4.22
CA PRO A 214 4.60 18.44 4.07
C PRO A 214 4.24 19.87 3.63
N GLY A 215 3.17 20.01 2.82
CA GLY A 215 2.60 21.32 2.52
C GLY A 215 1.77 21.90 3.69
N PRO A 216 1.43 23.18 3.66
CA PRO A 216 1.80 24.20 2.66
C PRO A 216 3.27 24.67 2.79
N ASN A 217 3.78 25.37 1.76
CA ASN A 217 5.18 25.82 1.72
C ASN A 217 6.19 24.66 1.81
N ALA A 218 5.95 23.57 1.07
CA ALA A 218 6.87 22.45 1.07
C ALA A 218 8.25 22.86 0.51
N THR A 219 9.30 22.38 1.16
CA THR A 219 10.69 22.58 0.76
C THR A 219 11.45 21.26 0.77
N PHE A 220 12.64 21.21 0.19
CA PHE A 220 13.46 20.01 0.29
C PHE A 220 14.05 19.83 1.69
N GLY A 221 14.05 18.59 2.16
CA GLY A 221 14.76 18.15 3.35
C GLY A 221 16.22 17.80 3.05
N PRO A 222 16.90 17.11 3.99
CA PRO A 222 18.28 16.68 3.79
C PRO A 222 18.39 15.68 2.65
N SER A 223 19.50 15.75 1.91
CA SER A 223 19.82 14.79 0.86
C SER A 223 20.45 13.52 1.46
N PHE A 224 20.06 12.35 0.96
CA PHE A 224 20.60 11.05 1.35
C PHE A 224 21.27 10.39 0.15
N ASP A 225 22.59 10.19 0.21
CA ASP A 225 23.34 9.48 -0.82
C ASP A 225 23.18 7.97 -0.66
N VAL A 226 22.94 7.27 -1.76
CA VAL A 226 22.75 5.81 -1.76
C VAL A 226 24.03 5.13 -2.20
N ASN A 227 24.94 4.86 -1.23
CA ASN A 227 26.25 4.28 -1.47
C ASN A 227 26.24 2.73 -1.53
N ILE A 228 25.15 2.13 -2.05
CA ILE A 228 25.00 0.69 -2.21
C ILE A 228 25.38 0.33 -3.65
N ALA A 229 26.26 -0.67 -3.80
CA ALA A 229 26.75 -1.09 -5.12
C ALA A 229 25.63 -1.60 -6.03
N ARG A 230 25.74 -1.35 -7.33
CA ARG A 230 24.81 -1.86 -8.36
C ARG A 230 25.41 -3.12 -9.03
N PRO A 231 24.61 -4.09 -9.47
CA PRO A 231 23.14 -4.15 -9.40
C PRO A 231 22.65 -4.41 -7.96
N ARG A 232 21.57 -3.75 -7.55
CA ARG A 232 20.95 -3.92 -6.25
C ARG A 232 19.87 -5.01 -6.35
N GLU A 233 20.10 -6.14 -5.72
CA GLU A 233 19.14 -7.24 -5.69
C GLU A 233 18.25 -7.13 -4.44
N ARG A 234 16.92 -7.18 -4.62
CA ARG A 234 15.92 -6.98 -3.54
C ARG A 234 16.14 -7.94 -2.37
N ALA A 235 16.39 -9.22 -2.66
CA ALA A 235 16.62 -10.23 -1.63
C ALA A 235 17.87 -9.94 -0.80
N ALA A 236 18.98 -9.55 -1.45
CA ALA A 236 20.25 -9.25 -0.80
C ALA A 236 20.21 -7.96 0.03
N MET A 237 19.40 -6.96 -0.39
CA MET A 237 19.29 -5.67 0.31
C MET A 237 18.80 -5.81 1.76
N ASN A 238 17.89 -6.76 2.04
CA ASN A 238 17.35 -6.94 3.40
C ASN A 238 18.41 -7.31 4.45
N SER A 239 19.51 -7.92 4.03
CA SER A 239 20.66 -8.28 4.88
C SER A 239 21.81 -7.28 4.79
N ASP A 240 21.74 -6.28 3.92
CA ASP A 240 22.76 -5.25 3.74
C ASP A 240 22.69 -4.20 4.86
N PRO A 241 23.76 -4.03 5.68
CA PRO A 241 23.76 -3.06 6.78
C PRO A 241 23.61 -1.60 6.32
N ASP A 242 24.08 -1.27 5.12
CA ASP A 242 23.97 0.10 4.58
C ASP A 242 22.53 0.40 4.15
N PHE A 243 21.86 -0.59 3.54
CA PHE A 243 20.44 -0.50 3.25
C PHE A 243 19.61 -0.31 4.53
N ILE A 244 19.84 -1.15 5.53
CA ILE A 244 19.12 -1.11 6.81
C ILE A 244 19.26 0.27 7.47
N ARG A 245 20.49 0.79 7.55
CA ARG A 245 20.77 2.11 8.14
C ARG A 245 20.11 3.24 7.35
N LEU A 246 20.25 3.23 6.03
CA LEU A 246 19.70 4.27 5.16
C LEU A 246 18.17 4.28 5.21
N ARG A 247 17.54 3.11 5.14
CA ARG A 247 16.08 2.94 5.28
C ARG A 247 15.56 3.46 6.62
N ALA A 248 16.25 3.14 7.71
CA ALA A 248 15.89 3.62 9.05
C ALA A 248 16.00 5.15 9.12
N SER A 249 17.11 5.74 8.66
CA SER A 249 17.34 7.19 8.70
C SER A 249 16.30 7.98 7.88
N ILE A 250 15.99 7.52 6.66
CA ILE A 250 14.98 8.17 5.82
C ILE A 250 13.58 8.04 6.45
N THR A 251 13.24 6.85 6.95
CA THR A 251 11.93 6.62 7.57
C THR A 251 11.76 7.46 8.84
N GLU A 252 12.79 7.53 9.69
CA GLU A 252 12.79 8.36 10.90
C GLU A 252 12.59 9.84 10.55
N TYR A 253 13.36 10.36 9.59
CA TYR A 253 13.20 11.74 9.12
C TYR A 253 11.77 12.03 8.66
N LEU A 254 11.19 11.16 7.82
CA LEU A 254 9.83 11.34 7.31
C LEU A 254 8.79 11.29 8.44
N MET A 255 8.97 10.44 9.45
CA MET A 255 8.08 10.39 10.61
C MET A 255 8.17 11.66 11.46
N ASP A 256 9.36 12.15 11.76
CA ASP A 256 9.59 13.34 12.58
C ASP A 256 8.98 14.61 11.94
N VAL A 257 9.16 14.76 10.63
CA VAL A 257 8.59 15.88 9.88
C VAL A 257 7.06 15.77 9.76
N GLY A 258 6.52 14.54 9.64
CA GLY A 258 5.08 14.27 9.57
C GLY A 258 4.34 14.55 10.89
N VAL A 259 4.94 14.24 12.03
CA VAL A 259 4.35 14.43 13.37
C VAL A 259 4.28 15.91 13.76
N SER A 260 5.23 16.74 13.31
CA SER A 260 5.29 18.17 13.66
C SER A 260 4.10 19.00 13.14
N ALA A 261 3.21 18.40 12.34
CA ALA A 261 2.07 19.08 11.70
C ALA A 261 0.71 18.91 12.40
N LYS A 262 0.62 18.28 13.60
CA LYS A 262 -0.68 17.92 14.22
C LYS A 262 -1.07 18.79 15.40
N PRO A 263 -2.36 19.27 15.49
CA PRO A 263 -2.95 19.79 16.72
C PRO A 263 -3.54 18.68 17.61
N GLU A 264 -3.29 18.75 18.90
CA GLU A 264 -3.91 17.88 19.91
C GLU A 264 -5.30 18.39 20.29
N THR A 265 -6.36 17.55 20.17
CA THR A 265 -7.58 17.69 20.99
C THR A 265 -8.47 16.45 20.88
N SER A 266 -8.77 15.78 22.00
CA SER A 266 -9.89 14.83 22.10
C SER A 266 -10.91 15.33 23.13
N ARG A 267 -12.19 15.38 22.77
CA ARG A 267 -13.30 15.85 23.61
C ARG A 267 -14.03 14.76 24.38
N VAL A 268 -13.98 13.51 23.89
CA VAL A 268 -14.69 12.37 24.50
C VAL A 268 -13.70 11.37 25.07
N GLU A 269 -13.66 11.24 26.40
CA GLU A 269 -12.67 10.40 27.10
C GLU A 269 -13.09 8.92 27.22
N ALA A 270 -14.40 8.61 27.26
CA ALA A 270 -14.90 7.26 27.48
C ALA A 270 -16.15 6.92 26.68
N LEU A 271 -16.29 5.64 26.31
CA LEU A 271 -17.50 5.13 25.66
C LEU A 271 -18.65 4.96 26.66
N PRO A 272 -19.92 5.22 26.24
CA PRO A 272 -21.09 4.90 27.02
C PRO A 272 -21.18 3.41 27.35
N ASN A 273 -21.70 3.07 28.54
CA ASN A 273 -21.88 1.68 28.97
C ASN A 273 -23.14 1.05 28.33
N VAL A 274 -23.13 0.90 27.01
CA VAL A 274 -24.22 0.28 26.24
C VAL A 274 -23.77 -0.99 25.56
N VAL A 275 -24.67 -1.99 25.51
CA VAL A 275 -24.36 -3.32 24.98
C VAL A 275 -24.88 -3.45 23.56
N PRO A 276 -23.99 -3.70 22.56
CA PRO A 276 -24.40 -3.92 21.18
C PRO A 276 -25.18 -5.24 21.02
N ILE A 277 -26.00 -5.30 20.00
CA ILE A 277 -26.81 -6.49 19.69
C ILE A 277 -25.95 -7.73 19.41
N SER A 278 -24.74 -7.53 18.89
CA SER A 278 -23.76 -8.60 18.58
C SER A 278 -23.30 -9.38 19.81
N LEU A 279 -23.30 -8.74 21.01
CA LEU A 279 -22.86 -9.37 22.26
C LEU A 279 -23.98 -10.12 22.99
N LYS A 280 -25.24 -9.98 22.56
CA LYS A 280 -26.36 -10.69 23.19
C LYS A 280 -26.41 -12.13 22.72
N SER A 281 -26.17 -13.08 23.64
CA SER A 281 -26.37 -14.50 23.37
C SER A 281 -27.88 -14.80 23.29
N THR A 282 -28.33 -15.29 22.12
CA THR A 282 -29.69 -15.79 21.93
C THR A 282 -29.80 -17.31 22.16
N SER A 283 -28.68 -17.96 22.50
CA SER A 283 -28.63 -19.39 22.75
C SER A 283 -28.99 -19.75 24.21
N LYS A 284 -29.70 -20.84 24.39
CA LYS A 284 -29.89 -21.47 25.71
C LYS A 284 -28.50 -21.79 26.30
N PRO A 285 -28.29 -21.57 27.62
CA PRO A 285 -27.00 -21.88 28.25
C PRO A 285 -26.73 -23.39 28.15
N LEU A 286 -25.52 -23.77 27.74
CA LEU A 286 -25.07 -25.16 27.75
C LEU A 286 -25.05 -25.70 29.20
N PRO A 287 -25.35 -27.02 29.41
CA PRO A 287 -25.20 -27.66 30.70
C PRO A 287 -23.80 -27.45 31.27
N ALA A 288 -23.70 -27.30 32.60
CA ALA A 288 -22.45 -26.91 33.28
C ALA A 288 -21.26 -27.84 32.96
N ALA A 289 -21.50 -29.16 32.80
CA ALA A 289 -20.49 -30.15 32.46
C ALA A 289 -19.84 -29.96 31.05
N TYR A 290 -20.51 -29.21 30.17
CA TYR A 290 -20.01 -28.93 28.81
C TYR A 290 -19.45 -27.52 28.68
N ARG A 291 -19.70 -26.62 29.65
CA ARG A 291 -19.27 -25.22 29.58
C ARG A 291 -17.75 -25.07 29.57
N GLU A 292 -17.04 -25.77 30.46
CA GLU A 292 -15.58 -25.67 30.56
C GLU A 292 -14.90 -26.25 29.32
N LYS A 293 -15.35 -27.40 28.82
CA LYS A 293 -14.83 -27.98 27.56
C LYS A 293 -15.18 -27.13 26.35
N ALA A 294 -16.37 -26.56 26.28
CA ALA A 294 -16.76 -25.65 25.22
C ALA A 294 -15.97 -24.33 25.28
N GLN A 295 -15.69 -23.84 26.49
CA GLN A 295 -14.96 -22.60 26.69
C GLN A 295 -13.49 -22.72 26.30
N SER A 296 -12.81 -23.80 26.68
CA SER A 296 -11.43 -24.07 26.24
C SER A 296 -11.34 -24.35 24.74
N ALA A 297 -12.32 -24.99 24.13
CA ALA A 297 -12.40 -25.22 22.69
C ALA A 297 -12.67 -23.90 21.93
N ILE A 298 -13.49 -22.99 22.47
CA ILE A 298 -13.76 -21.67 21.90
C ILE A 298 -12.55 -20.76 22.04
N GLU A 299 -11.81 -20.83 23.15
CA GLU A 299 -10.59 -20.04 23.34
C GLU A 299 -9.47 -20.42 22.34
N SER A 300 -9.36 -21.68 21.98
CA SER A 300 -8.37 -22.18 21.00
C SER A 300 -8.82 -22.06 19.54
N GLY A 301 -10.13 -22.01 19.28
CA GLY A 301 -10.73 -21.92 17.95
C GLY A 301 -11.90 -20.93 17.92
N TYR A 302 -11.65 -19.67 18.31
CA TYR A 302 -12.66 -18.62 18.34
C TYR A 302 -13.18 -18.28 16.95
N VAL A 303 -12.29 -18.27 15.95
CA VAL A 303 -12.63 -18.30 14.53
C VAL A 303 -11.99 -19.56 13.94
N GLU A 304 -12.79 -20.39 13.27
CA GLU A 304 -12.30 -21.62 12.66
C GLU A 304 -12.79 -21.73 11.21
N PHE A 305 -11.84 -21.87 10.30
CA PHE A 305 -12.07 -22.27 8.92
C PHE A 305 -11.71 -23.74 8.82
N SER A 306 -12.67 -24.59 8.44
CA SER A 306 -12.49 -26.03 8.33
C SER A 306 -12.68 -26.46 6.89
N ASN A 307 -11.59 -26.77 6.21
CA ASN A 307 -11.53 -27.26 4.83
C ASN A 307 -12.39 -26.41 3.85
N VAL A 308 -12.25 -25.07 3.94
CA VAL A 308 -13.10 -24.13 3.19
C VAL A 308 -12.69 -24.09 1.74
N THR A 309 -13.65 -24.36 0.84
CA THR A 309 -13.44 -24.35 -0.61
C THR A 309 -14.43 -23.40 -1.29
N LYS A 310 -13.91 -22.61 -2.26
CA LYS A 310 -14.70 -21.70 -3.08
C LYS A 310 -14.51 -21.94 -4.55
N ILE A 311 -15.64 -22.14 -5.26
CA ILE A 311 -15.70 -22.38 -6.70
C ILE A 311 -16.59 -21.31 -7.34
N TYR A 312 -16.10 -20.69 -8.40
CA TYR A 312 -16.88 -19.75 -9.22
C TYR A 312 -17.23 -20.38 -10.57
N PRO A 313 -18.46 -20.24 -11.05
CA PRO A 313 -18.81 -20.60 -12.41
C PRO A 313 -18.19 -19.59 -13.37
N THR A 314 -17.49 -20.08 -14.39
CA THR A 314 -16.96 -19.24 -15.48
C THR A 314 -17.39 -19.77 -16.85
N PRO A 315 -17.36 -18.95 -17.91
CA PRO A 315 -17.68 -19.41 -19.27
C PRO A 315 -16.80 -20.57 -19.75
N LYS A 316 -15.60 -20.74 -19.14
CA LYS A 316 -14.65 -21.81 -19.46
C LYS A 316 -14.79 -23.06 -18.56
N GLY A 317 -15.78 -23.06 -17.65
CA GLY A 317 -16.00 -24.11 -16.65
C GLY A 317 -15.82 -23.61 -15.22
N PRO A 318 -16.02 -24.48 -14.21
CA PRO A 318 -15.88 -24.11 -12.81
C PRO A 318 -14.41 -23.79 -12.49
N LEU A 319 -14.19 -22.65 -11.80
CA LEU A 319 -12.88 -22.21 -11.34
C LEU A 319 -12.81 -22.31 -9.83
N THR A 320 -11.98 -23.21 -9.30
CA THR A 320 -11.71 -23.28 -7.86
C THR A 320 -10.68 -22.19 -7.52
N VAL A 321 -11.11 -21.18 -6.77
CA VAL A 321 -10.25 -20.07 -6.34
C VAL A 321 -9.52 -20.41 -5.06
N VAL A 322 -10.23 -20.94 -4.06
CA VAL A 322 -9.68 -21.38 -2.78
C VAL A 322 -10.02 -22.84 -2.59
N ASP A 323 -9.05 -23.66 -2.18
CA ASP A 323 -9.18 -25.10 -2.02
C ASP A 323 -8.61 -25.56 -0.67
N GLY A 324 -9.49 -26.04 0.22
CA GLY A 324 -9.08 -26.61 1.50
C GLY A 324 -8.38 -25.59 2.43
N PHE A 325 -8.96 -24.40 2.62
CA PHE A 325 -8.40 -23.41 3.52
C PHE A 325 -8.75 -23.77 4.98
N ASP A 326 -7.73 -24.09 5.78
CA ASP A 326 -7.83 -24.47 7.20
C ASP A 326 -7.10 -23.47 8.08
N LEU A 327 -7.82 -22.78 8.98
CA LEU A 327 -7.23 -21.81 9.89
C LEU A 327 -8.01 -21.76 11.20
N LYS A 328 -7.28 -21.77 12.33
CA LYS A 328 -7.85 -21.51 13.66
C LYS A 328 -7.25 -20.25 14.25
N MET A 329 -8.11 -19.41 14.83
CA MET A 329 -7.71 -18.16 15.48
C MET A 329 -8.16 -18.15 16.94
N LYS A 330 -7.32 -17.59 17.79
CA LYS A 330 -7.66 -17.30 19.19
C LYS A 330 -8.49 -16.03 19.28
N LYS A 331 -9.25 -15.89 20.36
CA LYS A 331 -9.97 -14.64 20.64
C LYS A 331 -8.99 -13.50 20.87
N GLY A 332 -9.24 -12.37 20.23
CA GLY A 332 -8.38 -11.18 20.31
C GLY A 332 -7.09 -11.27 19.51
N GLU A 333 -6.92 -12.29 18.67
CA GLU A 333 -5.77 -12.44 17.80
C GLU A 333 -5.91 -11.58 16.53
N PHE A 334 -4.81 -11.00 16.10
CA PHE A 334 -4.72 -10.28 14.82
C PHE A 334 -3.94 -11.10 13.81
N ILE A 335 -4.57 -11.51 12.72
CA ILE A 335 -3.92 -12.24 11.62
C ILE A 335 -3.85 -11.37 10.38
N SER A 336 -2.69 -11.33 9.72
CA SER A 336 -2.55 -10.80 8.36
C SER A 336 -2.52 -11.96 7.35
N VAL A 337 -3.23 -11.78 6.23
CA VAL A 337 -3.22 -12.72 5.10
C VAL A 337 -2.52 -12.05 3.93
N ILE A 338 -1.39 -12.62 3.49
CA ILE A 338 -0.61 -12.12 2.36
C ILE A 338 -0.55 -13.14 1.22
N GLY A 339 -0.20 -12.67 0.03
CA GLY A 339 -0.06 -13.49 -1.18
C GLY A 339 -0.24 -12.65 -2.43
N HIS A 340 0.03 -13.23 -3.59
CA HIS A 340 -0.06 -12.52 -4.87
C HIS A 340 -1.48 -12.07 -5.21
N SER A 341 -1.59 -11.10 -6.11
CA SER A 341 -2.88 -10.63 -6.62
C SER A 341 -3.64 -11.79 -7.29
N GLY A 342 -4.94 -11.90 -6.98
CA GLY A 342 -5.81 -12.95 -7.54
C GLY A 342 -5.70 -14.31 -6.85
N CYS A 343 -4.89 -14.51 -5.79
CA CYS A 343 -4.83 -15.78 -5.06
C CYS A 343 -6.03 -16.04 -4.13
N GLY A 344 -7.03 -15.17 -4.08
CA GLY A 344 -8.27 -15.42 -3.33
C GLY A 344 -8.33 -14.85 -1.92
N LYS A 345 -7.43 -13.95 -1.50
CA LYS A 345 -7.43 -13.30 -0.17
C LYS A 345 -8.76 -12.63 0.17
N SER A 346 -9.22 -11.73 -0.69
CA SER A 346 -10.52 -11.05 -0.54
C SER A 346 -11.71 -12.02 -0.63
N THR A 347 -11.54 -13.16 -1.32
CA THR A 347 -12.54 -14.22 -1.35
C THR A 347 -12.66 -14.88 0.02
N VAL A 348 -11.54 -15.23 0.67
CA VAL A 348 -11.53 -15.80 2.04
C VAL A 348 -12.17 -14.82 3.01
N LEU A 349 -11.82 -13.54 2.93
CA LEU A 349 -12.38 -12.50 3.78
C LEU A 349 -13.88 -12.30 3.55
N SER A 350 -14.35 -12.32 2.29
CA SER A 350 -15.77 -12.20 1.95
C SER A 350 -16.59 -13.41 2.43
N MET A 351 -16.00 -14.61 2.45
CA MET A 351 -16.63 -15.80 3.03
C MET A 351 -16.73 -15.66 4.56
N ALA A 352 -15.68 -15.19 5.24
CA ALA A 352 -15.71 -14.92 6.67
C ALA A 352 -16.73 -13.84 7.05
N ALA A 353 -16.94 -12.84 6.18
CA ALA A 353 -17.97 -11.82 6.34
C ALA A 353 -19.40 -12.39 6.19
N GLY A 354 -19.55 -13.57 5.58
CA GLY A 354 -20.84 -14.14 5.21
C GLY A 354 -21.48 -13.44 3.99
N LEU A 355 -20.68 -12.70 3.21
CA LEU A 355 -21.12 -12.02 1.99
C LEU A 355 -21.07 -12.96 0.78
N ASN A 356 -20.23 -13.99 0.87
CA ASN A 356 -19.98 -14.93 -0.21
C ASN A 356 -20.16 -16.36 0.33
N PRO A 357 -21.11 -17.18 -0.19
CA PRO A 357 -21.31 -18.53 0.30
C PRO A 357 -20.10 -19.43 -0.01
N ILE A 358 -19.81 -20.36 0.88
CA ILE A 358 -18.81 -21.42 0.70
C ILE A 358 -19.40 -22.55 -0.15
N ASN A 359 -18.54 -23.31 -0.86
CA ASN A 359 -18.95 -24.48 -1.63
C ASN A 359 -18.73 -25.80 -0.85
N ALA A 360 -17.69 -25.85 -0.01
CA ALA A 360 -17.43 -26.98 0.89
C ALA A 360 -16.72 -26.46 2.16
N GLY A 361 -16.76 -27.25 3.22
CA GLY A 361 -16.20 -26.89 4.51
C GLY A 361 -17.16 -26.08 5.37
N GLY A 362 -16.64 -25.38 6.38
CA GLY A 362 -17.40 -24.55 7.30
C GLY A 362 -16.57 -23.42 7.90
N ILE A 363 -17.22 -22.31 8.28
CA ILE A 363 -16.58 -21.22 9.02
C ILE A 363 -17.37 -21.01 10.31
N ILE A 364 -16.67 -21.09 11.44
CA ILE A 364 -17.25 -20.96 12.78
C ILE A 364 -16.70 -19.69 13.42
N LEU A 365 -17.58 -18.89 14.03
CA LEU A 365 -17.25 -17.73 14.85
C LEU A 365 -17.92 -17.87 16.22
N ASP A 366 -17.11 -17.83 17.29
CA ASP A 366 -17.61 -17.92 18.68
C ASP A 366 -18.57 -19.13 18.89
N GLY A 367 -18.18 -20.29 18.35
CA GLY A 367 -18.93 -21.53 18.42
C GLY A 367 -20.19 -21.61 17.55
N ARG A 368 -20.37 -20.72 16.57
CA ARG A 368 -21.50 -20.69 15.64
C ARG A 368 -21.03 -20.64 14.19
N GLU A 369 -21.68 -21.43 13.37
CA GLU A 369 -21.42 -21.42 11.93
C GLU A 369 -21.91 -20.12 11.29
N ILE A 370 -21.09 -19.58 10.38
CA ILE A 370 -21.40 -18.40 9.58
C ILE A 370 -22.25 -18.82 8.38
N SER A 371 -23.53 -18.49 8.40
CA SER A 371 -24.49 -18.80 7.31
C SER A 371 -24.78 -17.58 6.43
N GLY A 372 -24.39 -16.37 6.82
CA GLY A 372 -24.63 -15.14 6.10
C GLY A 372 -24.09 -13.91 6.83
N ALA A 373 -24.30 -12.70 6.28
CA ALA A 373 -23.85 -11.46 6.89
C ALA A 373 -24.55 -11.23 8.25
N GLY A 374 -23.80 -10.69 9.22
CA GLY A 374 -24.31 -10.45 10.57
C GLY A 374 -23.61 -9.26 11.26
N PRO A 375 -24.28 -8.68 12.29
CA PRO A 375 -23.76 -7.51 13.01
C PRO A 375 -22.57 -7.84 13.93
N ASP A 376 -22.24 -9.10 14.10
CA ASP A 376 -21.08 -9.61 14.85
C ASP A 376 -19.77 -9.54 14.04
N ARG A 377 -19.86 -9.15 12.79
CA ARG A 377 -18.72 -8.97 11.87
C ARG A 377 -18.75 -7.59 11.25
N ALA A 378 -17.62 -6.91 11.23
CA ALA A 378 -17.45 -5.64 10.53
C ALA A 378 -16.41 -5.78 9.42
N VAL A 379 -16.66 -5.15 8.29
CA VAL A 379 -15.77 -5.17 7.12
C VAL A 379 -15.34 -3.74 6.79
N VAL A 380 -14.03 -3.55 6.65
CA VAL A 380 -13.44 -2.37 6.02
C VAL A 380 -12.97 -2.80 4.64
N PHE A 381 -13.59 -2.26 3.60
CA PHE A 381 -13.25 -2.59 2.22
C PHE A 381 -12.07 -1.75 1.71
N GLN A 382 -11.41 -2.22 0.69
CA GLN A 382 -10.36 -1.50 -0.03
C GLN A 382 -10.84 -0.13 -0.53
N ALA A 383 -12.02 -0.09 -1.17
CA ALA A 383 -12.73 1.17 -1.42
C ALA A 383 -13.58 1.54 -0.20
N PRO A 384 -13.54 2.77 0.31
CA PRO A 384 -14.15 3.16 1.59
C PRO A 384 -15.66 2.91 1.73
N SER A 385 -16.39 2.62 0.65
CA SER A 385 -17.81 2.25 0.63
C SER A 385 -18.71 3.16 1.49
N LEU A 386 -18.46 4.47 1.43
CA LEU A 386 -19.27 5.49 2.12
C LEU A 386 -20.40 5.98 1.22
N MET A 387 -21.48 6.41 1.86
CA MET A 387 -22.55 7.16 1.18
C MET A 387 -22.04 8.58 0.91
N PRO A 388 -21.80 8.98 -0.36
CA PRO A 388 -21.12 10.24 -0.66
C PRO A 388 -21.91 11.49 -0.26
N TRP A 389 -23.22 11.41 -0.18
CA TRP A 389 -24.12 12.47 0.24
C TRP A 389 -24.28 12.63 1.75
N LEU A 390 -23.76 11.68 2.55
CA LEU A 390 -23.76 11.73 4.01
C LEU A 390 -22.44 12.29 4.54
N THR A 391 -22.50 12.94 5.70
CA THR A 391 -21.32 13.37 6.45
C THR A 391 -20.57 12.16 7.05
N ALA A 392 -19.33 12.38 7.56
CA ALA A 392 -18.59 11.33 8.28
C ALA A 392 -19.42 10.76 9.44
N ARG A 393 -20.02 11.64 10.24
CA ARG A 393 -20.84 11.29 11.39
C ARG A 393 -22.03 10.45 10.99
N GLU A 394 -22.78 10.83 9.96
CA GLU A 394 -23.94 10.10 9.49
C GLU A 394 -23.55 8.74 8.90
N ASN A 395 -22.43 8.63 8.18
CA ASN A 395 -21.91 7.34 7.68
C ASN A 395 -21.60 6.34 8.81
N VAL A 396 -21.08 6.80 9.93
CA VAL A 396 -20.83 5.93 11.11
C VAL A 396 -22.13 5.63 11.84
N ALA A 397 -23.03 6.62 11.96
CA ALA A 397 -24.31 6.48 12.63
C ALA A 397 -25.22 5.42 12.02
N LEU A 398 -25.19 5.22 10.67
CA LEU A 398 -25.94 4.17 9.99
C LEU A 398 -25.78 2.79 10.63
N GLY A 399 -24.55 2.44 10.99
CA GLY A 399 -24.25 1.17 11.63
C GLY A 399 -24.60 1.17 13.13
N VAL A 400 -24.24 2.25 13.83
CA VAL A 400 -24.48 2.41 15.28
C VAL A 400 -25.96 2.36 15.60
N ASP A 401 -26.81 3.03 14.85
CA ASP A 401 -28.26 3.03 15.03
C ASP A 401 -28.85 1.62 14.89
N ARG A 402 -28.28 0.79 14.02
CA ARG A 402 -28.70 -0.59 13.82
C ARG A 402 -28.24 -1.54 14.93
N VAL A 403 -27.02 -1.34 15.41
CA VAL A 403 -26.38 -2.25 16.39
C VAL A 403 -26.77 -1.93 17.82
N TYR A 404 -27.10 -0.67 18.13
CA TYR A 404 -27.50 -0.22 19.47
C TYR A 404 -28.95 0.26 19.55
N PRO A 405 -29.95 -0.57 19.22
CA PRO A 405 -31.36 -0.14 19.16
C PRO A 405 -31.94 0.29 20.51
N LYS A 406 -31.29 -0.13 21.63
CA LYS A 406 -31.72 0.20 22.99
C LYS A 406 -31.00 1.38 23.60
N ALA A 407 -29.94 1.88 22.96
CA ALA A 407 -29.23 3.06 23.39
C ALA A 407 -30.05 4.32 23.09
N SER A 408 -29.95 5.32 23.97
CA SER A 408 -30.53 6.63 23.74
C SER A 408 -29.87 7.33 22.52
N PRO A 409 -30.51 8.33 21.93
CA PRO A 409 -29.90 9.11 20.84
C PRO A 409 -28.59 9.80 21.27
N ALA A 410 -28.45 10.19 22.54
CA ALA A 410 -27.23 10.79 23.08
C ALA A 410 -26.09 9.77 23.14
N GLU A 411 -26.33 8.58 23.74
CA GLU A 411 -25.32 7.52 23.81
C GLU A 411 -24.85 7.05 22.44
N ARG A 412 -25.77 6.95 21.45
CA ARG A 412 -25.37 6.61 20.06
C ARG A 412 -24.53 7.68 19.43
N ARG A 413 -24.81 8.96 19.72
CA ARG A 413 -24.01 10.09 19.26
C ARG A 413 -22.60 10.02 19.85
N ASP A 414 -22.50 9.79 21.16
CA ASP A 414 -21.22 9.71 21.87
C ASP A 414 -20.34 8.58 21.32
N ILE A 415 -20.94 7.41 20.97
CA ILE A 415 -20.20 6.32 20.31
C ILE A 415 -19.64 6.79 18.96
N VAL A 416 -20.45 7.46 18.13
CA VAL A 416 -20.04 7.92 16.80
C VAL A 416 -18.90 8.95 16.92
N GLU A 417 -19.07 9.95 17.78
CA GLU A 417 -18.11 11.03 17.99
C GLU A 417 -16.80 10.48 18.58
N TYR A 418 -16.86 9.57 19.56
CA TYR A 418 -15.69 8.91 20.13
C TYR A 418 -14.80 8.27 19.06
N TYR A 419 -15.37 7.42 18.18
CA TYR A 419 -14.55 6.74 17.18
C TYR A 419 -14.07 7.67 16.06
N LEU A 420 -14.83 8.72 15.69
CA LEU A 420 -14.38 9.73 14.75
C LEU A 420 -13.23 10.58 15.30
N GLU A 421 -13.27 10.94 16.56
CA GLU A 421 -12.15 11.64 17.23
C GLU A 421 -10.91 10.75 17.28
N ARG A 422 -11.06 9.47 17.64
CA ARG A 422 -9.94 8.51 17.70
C ARG A 422 -9.24 8.28 16.37
N VAL A 423 -9.95 8.35 15.26
CA VAL A 423 -9.34 8.29 13.92
C VAL A 423 -8.87 9.65 13.40
N GLY A 424 -8.88 10.70 14.25
CA GLY A 424 -8.41 12.04 13.90
C GLY A 424 -9.34 12.80 12.97
N LEU A 425 -10.66 12.59 13.07
CA LEU A 425 -11.68 13.27 12.27
C LEU A 425 -12.63 14.15 13.10
N GLY A 426 -12.25 14.54 14.31
CA GLY A 426 -13.07 15.38 15.19
C GLY A 426 -13.56 16.67 14.51
N ASP A 427 -12.66 17.39 13.85
CA ASP A 427 -12.97 18.66 13.16
C ASP A 427 -13.70 18.47 11.82
N ALA A 428 -13.66 17.26 11.25
CA ALA A 428 -14.21 16.94 9.93
C ALA A 428 -15.48 16.08 9.97
N MET A 429 -16.03 15.81 11.17
CA MET A 429 -17.16 14.87 11.31
C MET A 429 -18.46 15.36 10.62
N HIS A 430 -18.61 16.65 10.37
CA HIS A 430 -19.75 17.24 9.65
C HIS A 430 -19.50 17.41 8.14
N ARG A 431 -18.31 17.04 7.65
CA ARG A 431 -17.97 17.16 6.24
C ARG A 431 -18.63 16.03 5.44
N PRO A 432 -19.26 16.31 4.27
CA PRO A 432 -19.78 15.29 3.37
C PRO A 432 -18.67 14.36 2.88
N ALA A 433 -18.98 13.05 2.75
CA ALA A 433 -17.99 12.09 2.30
C ALA A 433 -17.52 12.38 0.85
N ALA A 434 -18.34 13.00 0.00
CA ALA A 434 -17.94 13.42 -1.34
C ALA A 434 -16.71 14.35 -1.31
N ASP A 435 -16.65 15.26 -0.33
CA ASP A 435 -15.64 16.31 -0.22
C ASP A 435 -14.38 15.88 0.58
N MET A 436 -14.30 14.62 0.98
CA MET A 436 -13.18 14.07 1.75
C MET A 436 -12.10 13.49 0.85
N SER A 437 -10.83 13.58 1.29
CA SER A 437 -9.74 12.81 0.70
C SER A 437 -9.92 11.30 0.90
N ASN A 438 -9.24 10.48 0.11
CA ASN A 438 -9.31 9.02 0.25
C ASN A 438 -8.85 8.55 1.65
N GLY A 439 -7.82 9.18 2.22
CA GLY A 439 -7.37 8.89 3.59
C GLY A 439 -8.45 9.21 4.64
N MET A 440 -9.13 10.35 4.53
CA MET A 440 -10.25 10.69 5.41
C MET A 440 -11.41 9.71 5.26
N LYS A 441 -11.77 9.34 4.03
CA LYS A 441 -12.82 8.33 3.77
C LYS A 441 -12.48 6.99 4.41
N GLN A 442 -11.22 6.57 4.33
CA GLN A 442 -10.77 5.32 4.94
C GLN A 442 -10.82 5.37 6.48
N ARG A 443 -10.44 6.51 7.08
CA ARG A 443 -10.60 6.76 8.53
C ARG A 443 -12.06 6.64 8.97
N VAL A 444 -13.01 7.19 8.19
CA VAL A 444 -14.46 7.01 8.46
C VAL A 444 -14.86 5.54 8.40
N GLY A 445 -14.35 4.79 7.40
CA GLY A 445 -14.61 3.35 7.25
C GLY A 445 -14.13 2.54 8.46
N ILE A 446 -12.93 2.85 8.97
CA ILE A 446 -12.37 2.24 10.18
C ILE A 446 -13.20 2.62 11.42
N ALA A 447 -13.51 3.91 11.62
CA ALA A 447 -14.38 4.36 12.72
C ALA A 447 -15.73 3.63 12.71
N ARG A 448 -16.36 3.53 11.53
CA ARG A 448 -17.62 2.79 11.35
C ARG A 448 -17.50 1.33 11.78
N ALA A 449 -16.42 0.65 11.38
CA ALA A 449 -16.23 -0.76 11.70
C ALA A 449 -16.05 -1.00 13.22
N PHE A 450 -15.23 -0.19 13.88
CA PHE A 450 -15.01 -0.31 15.33
C PHE A 450 -16.24 0.12 16.15
N ALA A 451 -16.98 1.13 15.69
CA ALA A 451 -18.18 1.61 16.36
C ALA A 451 -19.29 0.54 16.48
N LEU A 452 -19.24 -0.52 15.66
CA LEU A 452 -20.17 -1.65 15.74
C LEU A 452 -19.81 -2.63 16.87
N SER A 453 -18.66 -2.51 17.52
CA SER A 453 -18.13 -3.48 18.49
C SER A 453 -18.25 -4.93 18.01
N PRO A 454 -17.66 -5.27 16.86
CA PRO A 454 -17.81 -6.59 16.25
C PRO A 454 -17.04 -7.65 17.04
N LYS A 455 -17.42 -8.93 16.88
CA LYS A 455 -16.63 -10.08 17.35
C LYS A 455 -15.44 -10.36 16.43
N LEU A 456 -15.60 -10.10 15.12
CA LEU A 456 -14.58 -10.28 14.09
C LEU A 456 -14.51 -9.05 13.21
N LEU A 457 -13.32 -8.45 13.14
CA LEU A 457 -12.98 -7.32 12.27
C LEU A 457 -12.28 -7.86 11.02
N LEU A 458 -12.78 -7.50 9.86
CA LEU A 458 -12.27 -7.92 8.56
C LEU A 458 -11.80 -6.70 7.77
N LEU A 459 -10.53 -6.69 7.40
CA LEU A 459 -9.87 -5.56 6.75
C LEU A 459 -9.35 -6.03 5.38
N ASP A 460 -9.95 -5.56 4.29
CA ASP A 460 -9.57 -5.92 2.92
C ASP A 460 -8.71 -4.82 2.32
N GLU A 461 -7.40 -4.97 2.35
CA GLU A 461 -6.41 -4.00 1.90
C GLU A 461 -6.72 -2.55 2.37
N PRO A 462 -6.93 -2.33 3.68
CA PRO A 462 -7.50 -1.09 4.19
C PRO A 462 -6.62 0.14 3.94
N PHE A 463 -5.37 -0.05 3.56
CA PHE A 463 -4.39 1.02 3.35
C PHE A 463 -3.88 1.10 1.90
N GLY A 464 -4.33 0.21 1.01
CA GLY A 464 -3.79 0.04 -0.34
C GLY A 464 -3.92 1.28 -1.26
N MET A 465 -4.90 2.15 -1.00
CA MET A 465 -5.13 3.38 -1.79
C MET A 465 -4.50 4.65 -1.18
N LEU A 466 -3.67 4.49 -0.15
CA LEU A 466 -3.06 5.59 0.58
C LEU A 466 -1.58 5.73 0.24
N ASP A 467 -1.09 6.96 0.25
CA ASP A 467 0.34 7.21 0.26
C ASP A 467 1.00 6.65 1.54
N SER A 468 2.29 6.39 1.49
CA SER A 468 3.00 5.66 2.55
C SER A 468 2.87 6.33 3.92
N LEU A 469 2.89 7.65 3.99
CA LEU A 469 2.85 8.37 5.27
C LEU A 469 1.44 8.39 5.86
N THR A 470 0.42 8.68 5.05
CA THR A 470 -0.99 8.55 5.48
C THR A 470 -1.29 7.11 5.89
N ARG A 471 -0.71 6.12 5.20
CA ARG A 471 -0.79 4.70 5.55
C ARG A 471 -0.19 4.42 6.92
N TRP A 472 1.02 4.91 7.21
CA TRP A 472 1.70 4.72 8.49
C TRP A 472 0.89 5.30 9.64
N GLU A 473 0.41 6.55 9.51
CA GLU A 473 -0.46 7.16 10.50
C GLU A 473 -1.72 6.35 10.77
N LEU A 474 -2.36 5.86 9.72
CA LEU A 474 -3.60 5.11 9.85
C LEU A 474 -3.37 3.71 10.46
N GLN A 475 -2.22 3.10 10.20
CA GLN A 475 -1.80 1.86 10.86
C GLN A 475 -1.61 2.06 12.36
N GLU A 476 -0.97 3.17 12.79
CA GLU A 476 -0.83 3.50 14.22
C GLU A 476 -2.18 3.73 14.88
N VAL A 477 -3.06 4.50 14.26
CA VAL A 477 -4.44 4.73 14.73
C VAL A 477 -5.20 3.40 14.84
N LEU A 478 -5.12 2.54 13.83
CA LEU A 478 -5.75 1.22 13.87
C LEU A 478 -5.24 0.40 15.05
N MET A 479 -3.93 0.38 15.28
CA MET A 479 -3.33 -0.38 16.38
C MET A 479 -3.66 0.20 17.75
N GLU A 480 -3.76 1.52 17.89
CA GLU A 480 -4.22 2.16 19.12
C GLU A 480 -5.65 1.71 19.45
N VAL A 481 -6.58 1.84 18.51
CA VAL A 481 -7.99 1.44 18.72
C VAL A 481 -8.09 -0.07 18.95
N TRP A 482 -7.36 -0.88 18.18
CA TRP A 482 -7.35 -2.33 18.35
C TRP A 482 -6.78 -2.76 19.72
N SER A 483 -5.71 -2.12 20.18
CA SER A 483 -5.09 -2.46 21.49
C SER A 483 -6.05 -2.30 22.66
N ARG A 484 -6.99 -1.37 22.56
CA ARG A 484 -8.04 -1.10 23.56
C ARG A 484 -9.19 -2.08 23.47
N THR A 485 -9.59 -2.47 22.25
CA THR A 485 -10.76 -3.32 22.01
C THR A 485 -10.44 -4.79 22.03
N LYS A 486 -9.22 -5.17 21.63
CA LYS A 486 -8.76 -6.57 21.46
C LYS A 486 -9.72 -7.41 20.64
N VAL A 487 -10.37 -6.80 19.65
CA VAL A 487 -11.23 -7.52 18.70
C VAL A 487 -10.42 -8.50 17.88
N THR A 488 -10.94 -9.70 17.62
CA THR A 488 -10.30 -10.65 16.70
C THR A 488 -10.31 -10.06 15.30
N ALA A 489 -9.17 -10.05 14.60
CA ALA A 489 -9.04 -9.35 13.33
C ALA A 489 -8.33 -10.18 12.26
N ILE A 490 -8.82 -10.07 11.02
CA ILE A 490 -8.15 -10.58 9.82
C ILE A 490 -7.92 -9.38 8.89
N CYS A 491 -6.65 -9.15 8.53
CA CYS A 491 -6.25 -8.10 7.59
C CYS A 491 -5.66 -8.75 6.33
N VAL A 492 -6.23 -8.46 5.18
CA VAL A 492 -5.62 -8.78 3.90
C VAL A 492 -4.69 -7.65 3.53
N SER A 493 -3.44 -7.96 3.22
CA SER A 493 -2.44 -7.00 2.79
C SER A 493 -1.54 -7.58 1.70
N HIS A 494 -0.90 -6.72 0.94
CA HIS A 494 0.20 -7.06 0.04
C HIS A 494 1.53 -6.42 0.50
N ASP A 495 1.50 -5.72 1.63
CA ASP A 495 2.65 -5.06 2.24
C ASP A 495 3.19 -5.92 3.39
N VAL A 496 4.46 -6.35 3.25
CA VAL A 496 5.16 -7.21 4.20
C VAL A 496 5.37 -6.51 5.54
N ASP A 497 5.75 -5.24 5.50
CA ASP A 497 6.02 -4.44 6.69
C ASP A 497 4.73 -4.20 7.50
N GLU A 498 3.62 -3.97 6.80
CA GLU A 498 2.28 -3.88 7.38
C GLU A 498 1.89 -5.19 8.09
N ALA A 499 2.10 -6.32 7.43
CA ALA A 499 1.76 -7.62 7.98
C ALA A 499 2.52 -7.91 9.28
N ILE A 500 3.84 -7.58 9.33
CA ILE A 500 4.67 -7.75 10.53
C ILE A 500 4.26 -6.77 11.64
N LEU A 501 3.95 -5.52 11.28
CA LEU A 501 3.55 -4.48 12.24
C LEU A 501 2.26 -4.86 12.97
N LEU A 502 1.27 -5.34 12.22
CA LEU A 502 -0.10 -5.50 12.73
C LEU A 502 -0.33 -6.88 13.36
N ALA A 503 0.19 -7.95 12.78
CA ALA A 503 -0.26 -9.32 13.05
C ALA A 503 0.50 -10.03 14.16
N ASP A 504 -0.20 -10.92 14.85
CA ASP A 504 0.39 -11.94 15.73
C ASP A 504 0.85 -13.15 14.91
N ARG A 505 0.12 -13.45 13.80
CA ARG A 505 0.52 -14.43 12.78
C ARG A 505 0.27 -13.88 11.38
N VAL A 506 1.16 -14.24 10.47
CA VAL A 506 1.00 -13.96 9.04
C VAL A 506 0.71 -15.26 8.29
N VAL A 507 -0.43 -15.32 7.63
CA VAL A 507 -0.86 -16.43 6.78
C VAL A 507 -0.50 -16.13 5.35
N MET A 508 0.34 -16.95 4.75
CA MET A 508 0.82 -16.81 3.38
C MET A 508 0.04 -17.74 2.46
N MET A 509 -0.64 -17.19 1.47
CA MET A 509 -1.42 -17.95 0.50
C MET A 509 -0.59 -18.29 -0.73
N SER A 510 -0.75 -19.52 -1.22
CA SER A 510 -0.20 -19.93 -2.52
C SER A 510 -0.91 -19.21 -3.67
N ASN A 511 -0.36 -19.33 -4.89
CA ASN A 511 -1.01 -18.77 -6.07
C ASN A 511 -2.32 -19.48 -6.41
N GLY A 512 -3.24 -18.77 -7.06
CA GLY A 512 -4.42 -19.35 -7.69
C GLY A 512 -4.12 -19.90 -9.10
N PRO A 513 -4.99 -20.73 -9.63
CA PRO A 513 -6.18 -21.34 -9.03
C PRO A 513 -5.84 -22.40 -7.97
N ASN A 514 -6.85 -22.85 -7.20
CA ASN A 514 -6.71 -23.80 -6.09
C ASN A 514 -5.77 -23.29 -4.98
N ALA A 515 -5.87 -22.01 -4.63
CA ALA A 515 -5.02 -21.42 -3.62
C ALA A 515 -5.28 -22.04 -2.22
N ARG A 516 -4.20 -22.27 -1.49
CA ARG A 516 -4.15 -22.85 -0.16
C ARG A 516 -3.30 -22.01 0.77
N ILE A 517 -3.32 -22.34 2.05
CA ILE A 517 -2.29 -21.83 2.97
C ILE A 517 -0.96 -22.50 2.61
N GLY A 518 0.01 -21.71 2.18
CA GLY A 518 1.35 -22.19 1.86
C GLY A 518 2.26 -22.23 3.09
N ASN A 519 2.16 -21.19 3.95
CA ASN A 519 2.91 -21.11 5.21
C ASN A 519 2.16 -20.23 6.23
N ILE A 520 2.47 -20.42 7.51
CA ILE A 520 2.01 -19.55 8.60
C ILE A 520 3.24 -19.16 9.41
N MET A 521 3.48 -17.86 9.55
CA MET A 521 4.58 -17.30 10.32
C MET A 521 4.03 -16.68 11.61
N GLU A 522 4.57 -17.05 12.75
CA GLU A 522 4.31 -16.40 14.04
C GLU A 522 5.22 -15.18 14.18
N VAL A 523 4.65 -14.04 14.58
CA VAL A 523 5.39 -12.79 14.78
C VAL A 523 5.52 -12.54 16.27
N ASP A 524 6.64 -13.01 16.85
CA ASP A 524 6.93 -12.91 18.28
C ASP A 524 7.71 -11.61 18.59
N LEU A 525 7.13 -10.48 18.21
CA LEU A 525 7.64 -9.15 18.51
C LEU A 525 6.79 -8.51 19.61
N PRO A 526 7.41 -7.79 20.58
CA PRO A 526 6.67 -7.19 21.69
C PRO A 526 5.65 -6.16 21.21
N ARG A 527 4.56 -6.01 21.94
CA ARG A 527 3.54 -4.97 21.72
C ARG A 527 3.60 -3.93 22.85
N PRO A 528 3.32 -2.65 22.62
CA PRO A 528 2.90 -2.04 21.37
C PRO A 528 4.04 -1.98 20.35
N ARG A 529 3.73 -2.24 19.09
CA ARG A 529 4.68 -2.13 17.98
C ARG A 529 4.53 -0.76 17.34
N SER A 530 5.62 -0.03 17.21
CA SER A 530 5.70 1.15 16.35
C SER A 530 6.65 0.85 15.19
N ARG A 531 6.51 1.56 14.10
CA ARG A 531 7.39 1.38 12.93
C ARG A 531 8.86 1.63 13.31
N LYS A 532 9.13 2.68 14.10
CA LYS A 532 10.49 2.97 14.59
C LYS A 532 11.04 1.80 15.41
N ALA A 533 10.30 1.28 16.38
CA ALA A 533 10.73 0.14 17.20
C ALA A 533 10.95 -1.14 16.39
N LEU A 534 10.23 -1.33 15.28
CA LEU A 534 10.45 -2.45 14.37
C LEU A 534 11.75 -2.33 13.60
N LEU A 535 12.06 -1.15 13.07
CA LEU A 535 13.29 -0.92 12.30
C LEU A 535 14.55 -1.18 13.12
N ASP A 536 14.49 -0.93 14.42
CA ASP A 536 15.60 -1.17 15.37
C ASP A 536 15.65 -2.61 15.89
N HIS A 537 14.61 -3.42 15.63
CA HIS A 537 14.54 -4.78 16.20
C HIS A 537 15.31 -5.79 15.33
N PRO A 538 16.26 -6.55 15.88
CA PRO A 538 17.12 -7.45 15.10
C PRO A 538 16.35 -8.55 14.36
N ASP A 539 15.22 -9.03 14.93
CA ASP A 539 14.43 -10.09 14.30
C ASP A 539 13.50 -9.57 13.19
N TYR A 540 13.27 -8.26 13.08
CA TYR A 540 12.35 -7.69 12.10
C TYR A 540 12.74 -8.02 10.66
N TYR A 541 14.02 -7.87 10.33
CA TYR A 541 14.53 -8.16 8.99
C TYR A 541 14.49 -9.65 8.66
N ALA A 542 14.64 -10.52 9.66
CA ALA A 542 14.49 -11.96 9.47
C ALA A 542 13.04 -12.37 9.17
N TYR A 543 12.05 -11.74 9.81
CA TYR A 543 10.63 -11.91 9.46
C TYR A 543 10.35 -11.41 8.04
N ARG A 544 10.89 -10.24 7.71
CA ARG A 544 10.74 -9.63 6.40
C ARG A 544 11.34 -10.50 5.29
N GLU A 545 12.53 -11.05 5.51
CA GLU A 545 13.19 -11.95 4.58
C GLU A 545 12.34 -13.21 4.32
N GLU A 546 11.82 -13.88 5.36
CA GLU A 546 10.97 -15.06 5.21
C GLU A 546 9.72 -14.79 4.36
N LEU A 547 9.09 -13.63 4.56
CA LEU A 547 7.90 -13.25 3.80
C LEU A 547 8.23 -12.94 2.33
N LEU A 548 9.32 -12.24 2.07
CA LEU A 548 9.77 -11.91 0.71
C LEU A 548 10.21 -13.16 -0.06
N GLU A 549 11.03 -14.04 0.56
CA GLU A 549 11.42 -15.31 -0.05
C GLU A 549 10.21 -16.18 -0.42
N PHE A 550 9.18 -16.21 0.45
CA PHE A 550 7.95 -16.93 0.13
C PHE A 550 7.23 -16.31 -1.07
N LEU A 551 7.09 -14.99 -1.12
CA LEU A 551 6.43 -14.32 -2.24
C LEU A 551 7.22 -14.52 -3.55
N GLU A 552 8.55 -14.40 -3.52
CA GLU A 552 9.43 -14.64 -4.67
C GLU A 552 9.34 -16.09 -5.17
N ALA A 553 9.28 -17.08 -4.25
CA ALA A 553 9.14 -18.49 -4.63
C ALA A 553 7.86 -18.77 -5.44
N TYR A 554 6.80 -18.01 -5.21
CA TYR A 554 5.56 -18.08 -5.97
C TYR A 554 5.51 -17.12 -7.17
N GLU A 555 6.60 -16.40 -7.48
CA GLU A 555 6.69 -15.57 -8.67
C GLU A 555 6.64 -16.40 -9.95
N GLY A 556 5.93 -15.93 -10.96
CA GLY A 556 5.83 -16.63 -12.25
C GLY A 556 4.64 -17.58 -12.39
N GLY A 557 3.79 -17.74 -11.35
CA GLY A 557 2.52 -18.50 -11.45
C GLY A 557 2.69 -20.03 -11.36
N ALA A 558 3.91 -20.54 -11.26
CA ALA A 558 4.18 -21.96 -11.00
C ALA A 558 4.20 -22.20 -9.47
N SER A 559 3.78 -23.39 -9.03
CA SER A 559 4.02 -23.80 -7.64
C SER A 559 5.54 -23.99 -7.45
N PRO A 560 6.13 -23.41 -6.38
CA PRO A 560 7.56 -23.56 -6.12
C PRO A 560 7.93 -25.04 -5.93
N ALA A 561 9.18 -25.38 -6.24
CA ALA A 561 9.70 -26.70 -5.95
C ALA A 561 9.62 -26.99 -4.44
N GLU A 562 9.32 -28.22 -4.06
CA GLU A 562 9.16 -28.61 -2.66
C GLU A 562 10.45 -28.35 -1.85
N GLU A 563 11.60 -28.42 -2.51
CA GLU A 563 12.92 -28.07 -1.96
C GLU A 563 13.02 -26.60 -1.56
N GLN A 564 12.45 -25.65 -2.33
CA GLN A 564 12.44 -24.23 -1.99
C GLN A 564 11.58 -23.96 -0.75
N LEU A 565 10.39 -24.56 -0.69
CA LEU A 565 9.53 -24.44 0.48
C LEU A 565 10.14 -25.10 1.72
N ALA A 566 10.86 -26.21 1.55
CA ALA A 566 11.59 -26.87 2.62
C ALA A 566 12.73 -26.00 3.16
N ALA A 567 13.47 -25.31 2.29
CA ALA A 567 14.52 -24.38 2.68
C ALA A 567 13.97 -23.18 3.50
N ILE A 568 12.85 -22.59 3.09
CA ILE A 568 12.16 -21.51 3.83
C ILE A 568 11.73 -22.02 5.22
N ARG A 569 11.15 -23.22 5.30
CA ARG A 569 10.76 -23.85 6.58
C ARG A 569 11.97 -24.10 7.48
N GLN A 570 13.07 -24.57 6.93
CA GLN A 570 14.30 -24.82 7.69
C GLN A 570 14.89 -23.52 8.28
N LYS A 571 14.94 -22.43 7.52
CA LYS A 571 15.36 -21.10 8.02
C LYS A 571 14.46 -20.64 9.18
N ARG A 572 13.16 -20.81 9.04
CA ARG A 572 12.18 -20.50 10.09
C ARG A 572 12.47 -21.29 11.38
N ASP A 573 12.65 -22.60 11.27
CA ASP A 573 12.87 -23.46 12.43
C ASP A 573 14.20 -23.13 13.14
N GLN A 574 15.24 -22.75 12.40
CA GLN A 574 16.49 -22.22 12.94
C GLN A 574 16.29 -20.90 13.69
N ARG A 575 15.47 -19.97 13.16
CA ARG A 575 15.13 -18.70 13.82
C ARG A 575 14.41 -18.95 15.13
N ILE A 576 13.36 -19.79 15.13
CA ILE A 576 12.59 -20.16 16.33
C ILE A 576 13.51 -20.76 17.39
N SER A 577 14.43 -21.63 17.00
CA SER A 577 15.41 -22.24 17.90
C SER A 577 16.33 -21.20 18.54
N ARG A 578 16.82 -20.21 17.77
CA ARG A 578 17.65 -19.09 18.29
C ARG A 578 16.87 -18.21 19.26
N GLN A 579 15.63 -17.85 18.93
CA GLN A 579 14.75 -17.04 19.79
C GLN A 579 14.46 -17.75 21.12
N THR A 580 14.22 -19.05 21.08
CA THR A 580 13.97 -19.85 22.29
C THR A 580 15.22 -19.95 23.16
N CYS A 581 16.40 -20.07 22.56
CA CYS A 581 17.67 -20.06 23.25
C CYS A 581 17.94 -18.72 23.93
N ASN A 582 17.75 -17.60 23.20
CA ASN A 582 17.93 -16.24 23.74
C ASN A 582 16.97 -15.92 24.89
N LYS A 583 15.70 -16.38 24.81
CA LYS A 583 14.73 -16.22 25.91
C LYS A 583 15.11 -16.99 27.16
N ARG A 584 15.72 -18.17 27.03
CA ARG A 584 16.23 -18.93 28.18
C ARG A 584 17.43 -18.24 28.84
N VAL A 585 18.38 -17.73 28.03
CA VAL A 585 19.54 -16.98 28.53
C VAL A 585 19.16 -15.67 29.19
N ALA A 586 18.08 -15.00 28.74
CA ALA A 586 17.59 -13.76 29.35
C ALA A 586 16.74 -13.98 30.62
N ALA A 587 16.29 -15.22 30.87
CA ALA A 587 15.51 -15.61 32.05
C ALA A 587 16.38 -16.21 33.17
N GLU A 588 17.62 -16.56 32.89
CA GLU A 588 18.68 -16.90 33.83
C GLU A 588 19.49 -15.65 34.23
#